data_ee2220fe7368266585fb323d36934c8d
#
_entry.id   ee2220fe7368266585fb323d36934c8d
#
_cell.length_a   1.000
_cell.length_b   1.000
_cell.length_c   1.000
_cell.angle_alpha   90.00
_cell.angle_beta   90.00
_cell.angle_gamma   90.00
#
_symmetry.space_group_name_H-M   'P 1'
#
loop_
_entity.id
_entity.type
_entity.pdbx_description
1 polymer ?
#
loop_
_entity_poly.entity_id
_entity_poly.type
_entity_poly.pdbx_seq_one_letter_code
_entity_poly.pdbx_strand_id
1 'polypeptide(L)'
;MRLDLCRDVVGGPINQRELKILSVLIAAGAGPSHTCDVMQNTPTKTRPDSRPLLLSVVVPVKSVSPNFANLLGALEDSDCEVIVVQAQDSMPVGSEPQHLAGNVKWIFAPPSRGGQIAAGVKHARGDLIWVLHADSTGVDHAKGYLKTLASLGQPVWGRFDIQLLGHHAGLVWVARAMNLRSRLTQICTGDQGMFFHRSVLQQVGGYPSQRLMEDIEVSKKLRGRGRFLAPNIPISTSGERWERDGFWRTVAHMWLWRLRYFLGASADQLYDEYYGNPSRERL
;
A
#
# COMPACT_ATOMS: atom_id res chain seq x y z
N MET A 1 27.37 2.60 -20.95
CA MET A 1 27.71 2.40 -19.54
C MET A 1 26.54 2.73 -18.60
N ARG A 2 25.28 2.54 -19.02
CA ARG A 2 24.05 2.72 -18.21
C ARG A 2 23.05 1.54 -18.31
N LEU A 3 23.38 0.50 -19.05
CA LEU A 3 22.51 -0.68 -19.26
C LEU A 3 22.90 -1.89 -18.40
N ASP A 4 24.09 -1.90 -17.80
CA ASP A 4 24.57 -3.04 -17.02
C ASP A 4 24.11 -3.03 -15.55
N LEU A 5 23.70 -1.86 -15.02
CA LEU A 5 23.17 -1.76 -13.64
C LEU A 5 21.76 -2.36 -13.44
N CYS A 6 21.03 -2.65 -14.52
CA CYS A 6 19.68 -3.22 -14.42
C CYS A 6 19.65 -4.76 -14.35
N ARG A 7 20.81 -5.43 -14.56
CA ARG A 7 20.87 -6.90 -14.55
C ARG A 7 20.95 -7.52 -13.18
N ASP A 8 21.49 -6.80 -12.19
CA ASP A 8 21.75 -7.35 -10.87
C ASP A 8 20.61 -7.15 -9.86
N VAL A 9 19.56 -6.42 -10.22
CA VAL A 9 18.43 -6.09 -9.31
C VAL A 9 17.20 -6.99 -9.52
N VAL A 10 17.18 -7.78 -10.60
CA VAL A 10 16.02 -8.64 -10.90
C VAL A 10 16.49 -10.07 -11.13
N GLY A 11 16.46 -10.86 -10.08
CA GLY A 11 16.82 -12.27 -10.06
C GLY A 11 15.82 -13.19 -10.78
N GLY A 12 15.36 -12.81 -11.99
CA GLY A 12 14.51 -13.61 -12.86
C GLY A 12 14.45 -13.03 -14.27
N PRO A 13 14.09 -13.79 -15.31
CA PRO A 13 14.03 -13.28 -16.67
C PRO A 13 12.95 -12.20 -16.77
N ILE A 14 13.38 -10.95 -16.93
CA ILE A 14 12.48 -9.82 -17.20
C ILE A 14 11.82 -10.10 -18.54
N ASN A 15 10.49 -10.10 -18.57
CA ASN A 15 9.70 -10.28 -19.77
C ASN A 15 9.99 -9.11 -20.74
N GLN A 16 10.17 -9.40 -22.02
CA GLN A 16 10.45 -8.38 -23.05
C GLN A 16 9.42 -7.24 -23.09
N ARG A 17 8.21 -7.44 -22.62
CA ARG A 17 7.20 -6.39 -22.45
C ARG A 17 7.57 -5.39 -21.35
N GLU A 18 8.17 -5.84 -20.28
CA GLU A 18 8.60 -4.97 -19.16
C GLU A 18 9.83 -4.15 -19.55
N LEU A 19 10.75 -4.73 -20.33
CA LEU A 19 11.88 -3.99 -20.93
C LEU A 19 11.41 -2.94 -21.93
N LYS A 20 10.39 -3.23 -22.74
CA LYS A 20 9.77 -2.22 -23.62
C LYS A 20 9.08 -1.11 -22.84
N ILE A 21 8.44 -1.41 -21.73
CA ILE A 21 7.82 -0.40 -20.85
C ILE A 21 8.89 0.49 -20.20
N LEU A 22 10.00 -0.09 -19.76
CA LEU A 22 11.14 0.69 -19.23
C LEU A 22 11.79 1.57 -20.34
N SER A 23 11.95 1.05 -21.55
CA SER A 23 12.54 1.80 -22.66
C SER A 23 11.64 2.92 -23.19
N VAL A 24 10.31 2.73 -23.17
CA VAL A 24 9.33 3.78 -23.50
C VAL A 24 9.29 4.86 -22.40
N LEU A 25 9.51 4.50 -21.14
CA LEU A 25 9.64 5.46 -20.02
C LEU A 25 10.88 6.35 -20.17
N ILE A 26 11.98 5.84 -20.72
CA ILE A 26 13.23 6.57 -20.97
C ILE A 26 13.08 7.48 -22.20
N ALA A 27 12.33 7.05 -23.23
CA ALA A 27 12.17 7.79 -24.48
C ALA A 27 11.11 8.91 -24.42
N ALA A 28 10.11 8.82 -23.53
CA ALA A 28 9.05 9.83 -23.39
C ALA A 28 9.47 11.07 -22.57
N GLY A 29 10.71 11.13 -22.07
CA GLY A 29 11.26 12.25 -21.30
C GLY A 29 11.93 13.35 -22.14
N ALA A 30 11.94 13.24 -23.47
CA ALA A 30 12.54 14.25 -24.35
C ALA A 30 11.45 14.97 -25.15
N GLY A 31 10.77 15.92 -24.55
CA GLY A 31 9.90 16.90 -25.21
C GLY A 31 10.57 18.27 -25.26
N PRO A 32 10.21 19.15 -26.22
CA PRO A 32 10.99 20.32 -26.61
C PRO A 32 11.02 21.42 -25.55
N SER A 33 12.19 22.07 -25.48
CA SER A 33 12.49 23.25 -24.69
C SER A 33 11.51 24.41 -24.97
N HIS A 34 10.69 24.78 -24.00
CA HIS A 34 10.09 26.10 -23.91
C HIS A 34 10.78 26.88 -22.81
N THR A 35 11.51 27.92 -23.24
CA THR A 35 11.98 29.01 -22.40
C THR A 35 10.78 29.72 -21.79
N CYS A 36 10.70 29.76 -20.48
CA CYS A 36 9.88 30.74 -19.78
C CYS A 36 10.55 31.15 -18.46
N ASP A 37 10.46 32.41 -18.23
CA ASP A 37 11.07 33.35 -17.36
C ASP A 37 11.27 32.99 -15.87
N VAL A 38 12.34 33.55 -15.40
CA VAL A 38 12.76 33.75 -14.02
C VAL A 38 11.63 34.24 -13.13
N MET A 39 11.21 33.42 -12.16
CA MET A 39 10.58 33.90 -10.93
C MET A 39 11.33 33.40 -9.70
N GLN A 40 11.64 34.37 -8.86
CA GLN A 40 12.58 34.40 -7.75
C GLN A 40 12.39 33.32 -6.70
N ASN A 41 13.51 32.71 -6.36
CA ASN A 41 13.77 31.84 -5.22
C ASN A 41 13.30 32.44 -3.89
N THR A 42 12.40 31.75 -3.22
CA THR A 42 12.34 31.73 -1.77
C THR A 42 13.17 30.54 -1.27
N PRO A 43 14.16 30.71 -0.41
CA PRO A 43 14.99 29.59 0.04
C PRO A 43 14.17 28.69 0.97
N THR A 44 13.80 27.52 0.47
CA THR A 44 13.32 26.42 1.30
C THR A 44 14.46 25.98 2.20
N LYS A 45 14.26 26.14 3.49
CA LYS A 45 15.19 25.81 4.58
C LYS A 45 15.64 24.36 4.44
N THR A 46 16.80 24.14 3.81
CA THR A 46 17.45 22.86 3.67
C THR A 46 17.82 22.33 5.06
N ARG A 47 17.30 21.17 5.38
CA ARG A 47 17.61 20.40 6.58
C ARG A 47 19.04 19.86 6.43
N PRO A 48 19.96 20.08 7.37
CA PRO A 48 21.26 19.45 7.33
C PRO A 48 21.08 17.98 7.71
N ASP A 49 21.70 17.10 6.96
CA ASP A 49 21.81 15.65 7.18
C ASP A 49 20.59 14.83 6.79
N SER A 50 20.29 14.74 5.49
CA SER A 50 19.29 13.80 5.03
C SER A 50 19.61 13.30 3.62
N ARG A 51 20.07 12.05 3.54
CA ARG A 51 19.76 11.25 2.36
C ARG A 51 18.25 11.34 2.12
N PRO A 52 17.81 11.53 0.88
CA PRO A 52 16.37 11.61 0.61
C PRO A 52 15.71 10.33 1.06
N LEU A 53 14.74 10.42 1.96
CA LEU A 53 13.92 9.29 2.36
C LEU A 53 13.02 8.95 1.17
N LEU A 54 13.29 7.84 0.50
CA LEU A 54 12.61 7.49 -0.75
C LEU A 54 11.24 6.86 -0.50
N LEU A 55 11.11 6.04 0.57
CA LEU A 55 9.95 5.20 0.80
C LEU A 55 9.44 5.33 2.24
N SER A 56 8.14 5.54 2.40
CA SER A 56 7.43 5.42 3.67
C SER A 56 6.47 4.23 3.61
N VAL A 57 6.61 3.27 4.51
CA VAL A 57 5.70 2.14 4.65
C VAL A 57 4.75 2.40 5.80
N VAL A 58 3.44 2.36 5.54
CA VAL A 58 2.38 2.54 6.54
C VAL A 58 1.73 1.19 6.82
N VAL A 59 1.78 0.75 8.08
CA VAL A 59 1.23 -0.53 8.52
C VAL A 59 0.20 -0.31 9.61
N PRO A 60 -1.11 -0.38 9.30
CA PRO A 60 -2.15 -0.34 10.32
C PRO A 60 -2.18 -1.66 11.09
N VAL A 61 -2.20 -1.59 12.43
CA VAL A 61 -2.20 -2.76 13.32
C VAL A 61 -3.36 -2.68 14.31
N LYS A 62 -4.08 -3.77 14.49
CA LYS A 62 -5.04 -3.94 15.58
C LYS A 62 -4.38 -4.68 16.74
N SER A 63 -3.67 -5.76 16.45
CA SER A 63 -2.90 -6.55 17.40
C SER A 63 -1.60 -7.00 16.78
N VAL A 64 -0.57 -7.17 17.58
CA VAL A 64 0.74 -7.64 17.13
C VAL A 64 0.67 -9.17 17.00
N SER A 65 0.92 -9.66 15.78
CA SER A 65 1.02 -11.09 15.48
C SER A 65 2.48 -11.54 15.39
N PRO A 66 2.80 -12.83 15.54
CA PRO A 66 4.16 -13.33 15.33
C PRO A 66 4.75 -12.97 13.95
N ASN A 67 3.92 -12.96 12.92
CA ASN A 67 4.34 -12.61 11.56
C ASN A 67 4.71 -11.13 11.40
N PHE A 68 4.22 -10.27 12.29
CA PHE A 68 4.51 -8.85 12.24
C PHE A 68 5.98 -8.52 12.50
N ALA A 69 6.64 -9.24 13.41
CA ALA A 69 8.08 -9.09 13.65
C ALA A 69 8.90 -9.42 12.39
N ASN A 70 8.52 -10.48 11.67
CA ASN A 70 9.17 -10.86 10.41
C ASN A 70 8.97 -9.78 9.34
N LEU A 71 7.78 -9.16 9.26
CA LEU A 71 7.52 -8.05 8.36
C LEU A 71 8.41 -6.85 8.68
N LEU A 72 8.52 -6.47 9.96
CA LEU A 72 9.40 -5.37 10.36
C LEU A 72 10.86 -5.65 9.99
N GLY A 73 11.37 -6.85 10.24
CA GLY A 73 12.72 -7.26 9.83
C GLY A 73 12.94 -7.15 8.31
N ALA A 74 11.98 -7.57 7.50
CA ALA A 74 12.06 -7.44 6.04
C ALA A 74 12.01 -5.98 5.56
N LEU A 75 11.44 -5.07 6.37
CA LEU A 75 11.35 -3.63 6.06
C LEU A 75 12.51 -2.82 6.65
N GLU A 76 13.41 -3.43 7.42
CA GLU A 76 14.57 -2.75 7.97
C GLU A 76 15.50 -2.29 6.84
N ASP A 77 15.65 -0.95 6.70
CA ASP A 77 16.43 -0.34 5.64
C ASP A 77 16.67 1.15 5.94
N SER A 78 17.86 1.67 5.64
CA SER A 78 18.23 3.07 5.92
C SER A 78 17.44 4.09 5.09
N ASP A 79 16.97 3.70 3.90
CA ASP A 79 16.27 4.58 2.96
C ASP A 79 14.75 4.42 3.02
N CYS A 80 14.25 3.65 4.00
CA CYS A 80 12.86 3.36 4.22
C CYS A 80 12.47 3.73 5.65
N GLU A 81 11.40 4.47 5.85
CA GLU A 81 10.75 4.59 7.16
C GLU A 81 9.54 3.70 7.24
N VAL A 82 9.32 3.10 8.39
CA VAL A 82 8.14 2.30 8.68
C VAL A 82 7.29 3.01 9.73
N ILE A 83 6.05 3.28 9.41
CA ILE A 83 5.09 3.93 10.31
C ILE A 83 4.04 2.90 10.69
N VAL A 84 4.17 2.36 11.90
CA VAL A 84 3.19 1.46 12.48
C VAL A 84 2.11 2.29 13.15
N VAL A 85 0.86 2.07 12.75
CA VAL A 85 -0.28 2.81 13.27
C VAL A 85 -1.20 1.86 14.01
N GLN A 86 -1.19 1.97 15.33
CA GLN A 86 -1.98 1.11 16.20
C GLN A 86 -3.32 1.74 16.57
N ALA A 87 -4.35 0.90 16.66
CA ALA A 87 -5.64 1.32 17.19
C ALA A 87 -5.55 1.61 18.70
N GLN A 88 -6.07 2.76 19.15
CA GLN A 88 -5.97 3.22 20.55
C GLN A 88 -6.68 2.30 21.56
N ASP A 89 -7.69 1.55 21.13
CA ASP A 89 -8.47 0.61 21.95
C ASP A 89 -7.80 -0.75 22.16
N SER A 90 -6.65 -0.98 21.51
CA SER A 90 -6.02 -2.30 21.41
C SER A 90 -4.84 -2.52 22.35
N MET A 91 -4.46 -1.52 23.19
CA MET A 91 -3.27 -1.62 24.04
C MET A 91 -3.53 -1.46 25.51
N PRO A 92 -2.97 -2.37 26.35
CA PRO A 92 -2.67 -2.04 27.73
C PRO A 92 -1.64 -0.91 27.79
N VAL A 93 -1.85 0.09 28.63
CA VAL A 93 -0.88 1.16 28.89
C VAL A 93 0.47 0.53 29.27
N GLY A 94 1.53 0.81 28.50
CA GLY A 94 2.89 0.35 28.80
C GLY A 94 3.46 -0.76 27.88
N SER A 95 2.77 -1.16 26.84
CA SER A 95 3.23 -2.21 25.90
C SER A 95 3.82 -1.68 24.59
N GLU A 96 4.53 -0.55 24.63
CA GLU A 96 5.36 -0.16 23.48
C GLU A 96 6.47 -1.19 23.27
N PRO A 97 6.71 -1.65 22.02
CA PRO A 97 7.81 -2.56 21.76
C PRO A 97 9.13 -1.90 22.15
N GLN A 98 9.84 -2.48 23.12
CA GLN A 98 11.05 -1.88 23.73
C GLN A 98 12.27 -1.83 22.80
N HIS A 99 12.23 -2.50 21.64
CA HIS A 99 13.33 -2.52 20.66
C HIS A 99 12.76 -2.39 19.23
N LEU A 100 12.54 -1.15 18.80
CA LEU A 100 12.23 -0.87 17.39
C LEU A 100 13.53 -0.58 16.63
N ALA A 101 13.65 -1.12 15.41
CA ALA A 101 14.68 -0.71 14.49
C ALA A 101 14.63 0.81 14.29
N GLY A 102 15.76 1.47 14.11
CA GLY A 102 15.86 2.93 14.08
C GLY A 102 15.04 3.62 12.97
N ASN A 103 14.55 2.87 11.99
CA ASN A 103 13.68 3.34 10.93
C ASN A 103 12.17 3.17 11.21
N VAL A 104 11.79 2.60 12.35
CA VAL A 104 10.38 2.32 12.72
C VAL A 104 9.86 3.40 13.66
N LYS A 105 8.74 4.01 13.29
CA LYS A 105 7.98 4.96 14.09
C LYS A 105 6.63 4.36 14.46
N TRP A 106 6.29 4.37 15.74
CA TRP A 106 5.01 3.90 16.26
C TRP A 106 4.10 5.09 16.57
N ILE A 107 2.86 5.05 16.09
CA ILE A 107 1.84 6.07 16.38
C ILE A 107 0.50 5.41 16.69
N PHE A 108 -0.37 6.15 17.35
CA PHE A 108 -1.72 5.70 17.70
C PHE A 108 -2.78 6.50 16.95
N ALA A 109 -3.87 5.82 16.60
CA ALA A 109 -5.01 6.45 15.93
C ALA A 109 -6.32 5.78 16.39
N PRO A 110 -7.47 6.46 16.24
CA PRO A 110 -8.77 5.83 16.52
C PRO A 110 -8.97 4.52 15.74
N PRO A 111 -9.73 3.55 16.31
CA PRO A 111 -9.85 2.21 15.74
C PRO A 111 -10.68 2.21 14.46
N SER A 112 -10.01 2.51 13.35
CA SER A 112 -10.54 2.25 12.01
C SER A 112 -9.37 2.13 11.04
N ARG A 113 -9.42 1.16 10.13
CA ARG A 113 -8.34 0.93 9.19
C ARG A 113 -8.03 2.16 8.33
N GLY A 114 -9.05 2.79 7.75
CA GLY A 114 -8.86 4.01 6.95
C GLY A 114 -8.31 5.17 7.77
N GLY A 115 -8.79 5.36 9.02
CA GLY A 115 -8.28 6.37 9.95
C GLY A 115 -6.81 6.12 10.31
N GLN A 116 -6.45 4.87 10.62
CA GLN A 116 -5.06 4.49 10.89
C GLN A 116 -4.15 4.76 9.68
N ILE A 117 -4.53 4.33 8.48
CA ILE A 117 -3.75 4.58 7.26
C ILE A 117 -3.63 6.08 7.00
N ALA A 118 -4.73 6.85 7.09
CA ALA A 118 -4.72 8.30 6.90
C ALA A 118 -3.79 9.00 7.90
N ALA A 119 -3.78 8.56 9.18
CA ALA A 119 -2.86 9.07 10.19
C ALA A 119 -1.39 8.75 9.83
N GLY A 120 -1.11 7.51 9.43
CA GLY A 120 0.22 7.10 8.98
C GLY A 120 0.71 7.90 7.77
N VAL A 121 -0.14 8.09 6.77
CA VAL A 121 0.14 8.89 5.58
C VAL A 121 0.49 10.35 5.93
N LYS A 122 -0.18 10.95 6.91
CA LYS A 122 0.14 12.31 7.39
C LYS A 122 1.54 12.39 8.02
N HIS A 123 2.00 11.32 8.66
CA HIS A 123 3.32 11.26 9.28
C HIS A 123 4.42 10.80 8.31
N ALA A 124 4.06 10.24 7.17
CA ALA A 124 4.98 9.79 6.15
C ALA A 124 5.81 10.95 5.58
N ARG A 125 7.11 10.74 5.36
CA ARG A 125 8.06 11.76 4.84
C ARG A 125 8.63 11.39 3.48
N GLY A 126 8.60 10.10 3.09
CA GLY A 126 9.07 9.61 1.79
C GLY A 126 8.23 10.12 0.63
N ASP A 127 8.82 10.19 -0.55
CA ASP A 127 8.11 10.62 -1.77
C ASP A 127 7.13 9.58 -2.26
N LEU A 128 7.42 8.31 -2.02
CA LEU A 128 6.54 7.18 -2.28
C LEU A 128 6.01 6.62 -0.95
N ILE A 129 4.72 6.40 -0.88
CA ILE A 129 4.03 5.86 0.30
C ILE A 129 3.48 4.48 -0.06
N TRP A 130 3.78 3.48 0.74
CA TRP A 130 3.36 2.10 0.57
C TRP A 130 2.53 1.64 1.76
N VAL A 131 1.32 1.14 1.51
CA VAL A 131 0.41 0.65 2.55
C VAL A 131 0.44 -0.87 2.55
N LEU A 132 0.80 -1.46 3.68
CA LEU A 132 0.86 -2.91 3.88
C LEU A 132 -0.07 -3.37 5.00
N HIS A 133 -0.46 -4.64 4.94
CA HIS A 133 -1.06 -5.34 6.07
C HIS A 133 0.00 -5.83 7.04
N ALA A 134 -0.36 -5.96 8.32
CA ALA A 134 0.54 -6.45 9.36
C ALA A 134 0.96 -7.93 9.19
N ASP A 135 0.22 -8.69 8.40
CA ASP A 135 0.47 -10.09 8.06
C ASP A 135 1.06 -10.29 6.65
N SER A 136 1.44 -9.20 5.98
CA SER A 136 2.06 -9.26 4.66
C SER A 136 3.43 -9.93 4.72
N THR A 137 3.71 -10.77 3.74
CA THR A 137 4.99 -11.48 3.57
C THR A 137 5.47 -11.42 2.11
N GLY A 138 6.73 -11.78 1.84
CA GLY A 138 7.29 -11.74 0.49
C GLY A 138 7.49 -10.33 -0.04
N VAL A 139 7.75 -9.36 0.83
CA VAL A 139 7.77 -7.93 0.52
C VAL A 139 9.09 -7.42 -0.09
N ASP A 140 10.16 -8.22 -0.08
CA ASP A 140 11.51 -7.78 -0.46
C ASP A 140 11.61 -7.31 -1.92
N HIS A 141 11.05 -8.09 -2.86
CA HIS A 141 11.03 -7.71 -4.28
C HIS A 141 10.19 -6.44 -4.51
N ALA A 142 9.06 -6.34 -3.80
CA ALA A 142 8.20 -5.16 -3.87
C ALA A 142 8.91 -3.93 -3.31
N LYS A 143 9.63 -4.05 -2.18
CA LYS A 143 10.44 -2.98 -1.58
C LYS A 143 11.52 -2.50 -2.57
N GLY A 144 12.28 -3.41 -3.17
CA GLY A 144 13.30 -3.08 -4.18
C GLY A 144 12.72 -2.34 -5.39
N TYR A 145 11.59 -2.82 -5.91
CA TYR A 145 10.87 -2.16 -7.00
C TYR A 145 10.44 -0.73 -6.63
N LEU A 146 9.87 -0.53 -5.43
CA LEU A 146 9.42 0.78 -4.97
C LEU A 146 10.57 1.75 -4.74
N LYS A 147 11.71 1.30 -4.24
CA LYS A 147 12.92 2.14 -4.10
C LYS A 147 13.40 2.64 -5.46
N THR A 148 13.45 1.77 -6.46
CA THR A 148 13.78 2.17 -7.85
C THR A 148 12.73 3.13 -8.41
N LEU A 149 11.45 2.88 -8.17
CA LEU A 149 10.36 3.75 -8.64
C LEU A 149 10.40 5.13 -7.98
N ALA A 150 10.69 5.19 -6.67
CA ALA A 150 10.81 6.44 -5.93
C ALA A 150 11.94 7.32 -6.46
N SER A 151 13.08 6.73 -6.85
CA SER A 151 14.20 7.48 -7.43
C SER A 151 13.88 8.12 -8.79
N LEU A 152 12.83 7.68 -9.47
CA LEU A 152 12.38 8.26 -10.74
C LEU A 152 11.49 9.51 -10.54
N GLY A 153 10.96 9.75 -9.34
CA GLY A 153 10.16 10.92 -8.98
C GLY A 153 8.88 11.13 -9.79
N GLN A 154 8.34 10.07 -10.42
CA GLN A 154 7.17 10.18 -11.28
C GLN A 154 5.86 10.12 -10.48
N PRO A 155 4.81 10.87 -10.86
CA PRO A 155 3.51 10.85 -10.22
C PRO A 155 2.75 9.57 -10.56
N VAL A 156 3.03 8.51 -9.82
CA VAL A 156 2.46 7.17 -10.00
C VAL A 156 1.66 6.73 -8.78
N TRP A 157 0.76 5.78 -8.98
CA TRP A 157 0.11 5.01 -7.94
C TRP A 157 -0.16 3.59 -8.45
N GLY A 158 -0.40 2.67 -7.56
CA GLY A 158 -0.62 1.30 -7.99
C GLY A 158 -0.74 0.31 -6.85
N ARG A 159 -0.56 -0.96 -7.22
CA ARG A 159 -0.68 -2.08 -6.30
C ARG A 159 0.19 -3.26 -6.78
N PHE A 160 0.47 -4.17 -5.90
CA PHE A 160 1.12 -5.44 -6.20
C PHE A 160 0.10 -6.57 -6.42
N ASP A 161 0.51 -7.67 -7.04
CA ASP A 161 -0.32 -8.85 -7.13
C ASP A 161 -0.46 -9.50 -5.74
N ILE A 162 -1.69 -9.82 -5.36
CA ILE A 162 -1.92 -10.55 -4.12
C ILE A 162 -1.76 -12.05 -4.36
N GLN A 163 -1.16 -12.72 -3.36
CA GLN A 163 -1.17 -14.16 -3.19
C GLN A 163 -1.76 -14.49 -1.83
N LEU A 164 -2.83 -15.26 -1.80
CA LEU A 164 -3.49 -15.71 -0.57
C LEU A 164 -2.87 -17.03 -0.13
N LEU A 165 -2.29 -17.05 1.08
CA LEU A 165 -1.70 -18.25 1.67
C LEU A 165 -2.75 -19.00 2.47
N GLY A 166 -2.89 -20.31 2.24
CA GLY A 166 -3.84 -21.17 2.95
C GLY A 166 -4.04 -22.50 2.22
N HIS A 167 -4.82 -23.41 2.81
CA HIS A 167 -4.99 -24.78 2.31
C HIS A 167 -6.13 -24.90 1.27
N HIS A 168 -7.06 -23.93 1.23
CA HIS A 168 -8.22 -24.04 0.33
C HIS A 168 -7.81 -23.70 -1.11
N ALA A 169 -7.98 -24.64 -2.04
CA ALA A 169 -7.60 -24.49 -3.46
C ALA A 169 -8.25 -23.27 -4.15
N GLY A 170 -9.42 -22.84 -3.69
CA GLY A 170 -10.12 -21.66 -4.20
C GLY A 170 -9.39 -20.34 -3.98
N LEU A 171 -8.46 -20.24 -3.02
CA LEU A 171 -7.71 -19.01 -2.72
C LEU A 171 -6.90 -18.53 -3.92
N VAL A 172 -6.34 -19.44 -4.71
CA VAL A 172 -5.61 -19.10 -5.94
C VAL A 172 -6.54 -18.43 -6.96
N TRP A 173 -7.76 -18.92 -7.12
CA TRP A 173 -8.72 -18.32 -8.04
C TRP A 173 -9.22 -16.96 -7.58
N VAL A 174 -9.45 -16.79 -6.27
CA VAL A 174 -9.82 -15.49 -5.68
C VAL A 174 -8.70 -14.49 -5.89
N ALA A 175 -7.44 -14.84 -5.60
CA ALA A 175 -6.29 -13.98 -5.81
C ALA A 175 -6.15 -13.56 -7.28
N ARG A 176 -6.28 -14.52 -8.22
CA ARG A 176 -6.25 -14.22 -9.66
C ARG A 176 -7.39 -13.29 -10.09
N ALA A 177 -8.61 -13.52 -9.60
CA ALA A 177 -9.76 -12.66 -9.88
C ALA A 177 -9.58 -11.25 -9.33
N MET A 178 -9.02 -11.09 -8.11
CA MET A 178 -8.70 -9.81 -7.52
C MET A 178 -7.65 -9.06 -8.34
N ASN A 179 -6.59 -9.75 -8.76
CA ASN A 179 -5.52 -9.17 -9.55
C ASN A 179 -6.01 -8.74 -10.94
N LEU A 180 -6.78 -9.59 -11.63
CA LEU A 180 -7.36 -9.25 -12.93
C LEU A 180 -8.34 -8.07 -12.83
N ARG A 181 -9.27 -8.11 -11.85
CA ARG A 181 -10.23 -7.02 -11.64
C ARG A 181 -9.50 -5.68 -11.44
N SER A 182 -8.51 -5.64 -10.55
CA SER A 182 -7.80 -4.40 -10.26
C SER A 182 -6.98 -3.87 -11.44
N ARG A 183 -6.46 -4.75 -12.32
CA ARG A 183 -5.84 -4.33 -13.59
C ARG A 183 -6.84 -3.68 -14.55
N LEU A 184 -8.04 -4.25 -14.65
CA LEU A 184 -9.07 -3.77 -15.58
C LEU A 184 -9.78 -2.51 -15.09
N THR A 185 -10.10 -2.47 -13.78
CA THR A 185 -10.93 -1.40 -13.21
C THR A 185 -10.14 -0.31 -12.51
N GLN A 186 -8.86 -0.53 -12.20
CA GLN A 186 -8.04 0.30 -11.32
C GLN A 186 -8.68 0.48 -9.92
N ILE A 187 -9.58 -0.42 -9.50
CA ILE A 187 -10.10 -0.48 -8.14
C ILE A 187 -9.32 -1.55 -7.39
N CYS A 188 -8.46 -1.10 -6.50
CA CYS A 188 -7.58 -1.96 -5.72
C CYS A 188 -8.22 -2.36 -4.39
N THR A 189 -7.61 -3.32 -3.70
CA THR A 189 -7.92 -3.68 -2.32
C THR A 189 -6.68 -3.51 -1.46
N GLY A 190 -6.88 -3.22 -0.19
CA GLY A 190 -5.81 -2.98 0.74
C GLY A 190 -4.80 -4.13 0.85
N ASP A 191 -5.27 -5.38 0.66
CA ASP A 191 -4.43 -6.59 0.68
C ASP A 191 -3.41 -6.65 -0.47
N GLN A 192 -3.59 -5.82 -1.50
CA GLN A 192 -2.71 -5.76 -2.67
C GLN A 192 -1.47 -4.86 -2.47
N GLY A 193 -1.19 -4.38 -1.25
CA GLY A 193 -0.03 -3.53 -1.00
C GLY A 193 -0.01 -2.29 -1.88
N MET A 194 -1.02 -1.43 -1.73
CA MET A 194 -1.18 -0.21 -2.53
C MET A 194 -0.04 0.78 -2.28
N PHE A 195 0.44 1.42 -3.32
CA PHE A 195 1.48 2.45 -3.22
C PHE A 195 1.10 3.71 -4.01
N PHE A 196 1.60 4.85 -3.54
CA PHE A 196 1.23 6.17 -4.04
C PHE A 196 2.41 7.12 -4.02
N HIS A 197 2.67 7.83 -5.10
CA HIS A 197 3.51 9.01 -5.00
C HIS A 197 2.77 10.09 -4.20
N ARG A 198 3.47 10.75 -3.27
CA ARG A 198 2.89 11.76 -2.37
C ARG A 198 2.09 12.82 -3.10
N SER A 199 2.62 13.34 -4.21
CA SER A 199 1.95 14.39 -4.99
C SER A 199 0.61 13.95 -5.56
N VAL A 200 0.47 12.68 -5.97
CA VAL A 200 -0.80 12.13 -6.49
C VAL A 200 -1.82 12.02 -5.38
N LEU A 201 -1.40 11.59 -4.20
CA LEU A 201 -2.27 11.50 -3.04
C LEU A 201 -2.73 12.89 -2.56
N GLN A 202 -1.84 13.88 -2.58
CA GLN A 202 -2.17 15.27 -2.24
C GLN A 202 -3.20 15.88 -3.18
N GLN A 203 -3.15 15.59 -4.49
CA GLN A 203 -4.13 16.07 -5.47
C GLN A 203 -5.57 15.62 -5.18
N VAL A 204 -5.75 14.52 -4.44
CA VAL A 204 -7.07 13.97 -4.09
C VAL A 204 -7.47 14.22 -2.64
N GLY A 205 -6.72 15.07 -1.93
CA GLY A 205 -6.98 15.43 -0.53
C GLY A 205 -6.44 14.43 0.50
N GLY A 206 -5.48 13.58 0.11
CA GLY A 206 -4.86 12.58 0.98
C GLY A 206 -5.60 11.23 0.97
N TYR A 207 -5.20 10.34 1.88
CA TYR A 207 -5.84 9.03 2.03
C TYR A 207 -7.17 9.17 2.80
N PRO A 208 -8.27 8.52 2.32
CA PRO A 208 -9.57 8.60 2.98
C PRO A 208 -9.53 8.02 4.40
N SER A 209 -10.11 8.72 5.37
CA SER A 209 -10.21 8.27 6.75
C SER A 209 -11.48 7.48 7.06
N GLN A 210 -12.28 7.13 6.04
CA GLN A 210 -13.51 6.37 6.23
C GLN A 210 -13.24 4.99 6.86
N ARG A 211 -14.21 4.52 7.66
CA ARG A 211 -14.04 3.33 8.52
C ARG A 211 -13.96 2.01 7.74
N LEU A 212 -14.57 1.95 6.56
CA LEU A 212 -14.61 0.76 5.69
C LEU A 212 -14.57 1.20 4.21
N MET A 213 -14.09 0.32 3.30
CA MET A 213 -14.00 0.58 1.85
C MET A 213 -13.09 1.78 1.48
N GLU A 214 -12.14 2.13 2.34
CA GLU A 214 -11.16 3.20 2.14
C GLU A 214 -10.27 2.96 0.91
N ASP A 215 -9.95 1.70 0.64
CA ASP A 215 -9.18 1.22 -0.50
C ASP A 215 -9.92 1.42 -1.83
N ILE A 216 -11.22 1.16 -1.85
CA ILE A 216 -12.08 1.44 -3.00
C ILE A 216 -12.19 2.94 -3.22
N GLU A 217 -12.40 3.70 -2.15
CA GLU A 217 -12.58 5.15 -2.24
C GLU A 217 -11.30 5.85 -2.73
N VAL A 218 -10.13 5.51 -2.19
CA VAL A 218 -8.87 6.09 -2.67
C VAL A 218 -8.62 5.69 -4.13
N SER A 219 -8.93 4.45 -4.53
CA SER A 219 -8.82 4.01 -5.92
C SER A 219 -9.69 4.82 -6.85
N LYS A 220 -10.97 5.08 -6.48
CA LYS A 220 -11.89 5.93 -7.26
C LYS A 220 -11.33 7.34 -7.45
N LYS A 221 -10.82 7.96 -6.38
CA LYS A 221 -10.26 9.32 -6.41
C LYS A 221 -9.00 9.42 -7.27
N LEU A 222 -8.18 8.37 -7.27
CA LEU A 222 -6.90 8.32 -7.98
C LEU A 222 -7.04 7.97 -9.48
N ARG A 223 -8.16 7.39 -9.89
CA ARG A 223 -8.41 7.11 -11.31
C ARG A 223 -8.36 8.40 -12.13
N GLY A 224 -7.55 8.39 -13.19
CA GLY A 224 -7.27 9.57 -14.00
C GLY A 224 -6.30 10.58 -13.36
N ARG A 225 -5.72 10.27 -12.19
CA ARG A 225 -4.70 11.07 -11.51
C ARG A 225 -3.40 10.27 -11.46
N GLY A 226 -2.35 10.76 -12.06
CA GLY A 226 -1.10 10.01 -12.16
C GLY A 226 -1.21 8.70 -12.96
N ARG A 227 -0.09 8.01 -13.12
CA ARG A 227 -0.02 6.75 -13.85
C ARG A 227 -0.30 5.57 -12.92
N PHE A 228 -1.28 4.73 -13.29
CA PHE A 228 -1.55 3.48 -12.58
C PHE A 228 -0.56 2.38 -12.97
N LEU A 229 0.02 1.71 -11.98
CA LEU A 229 0.95 0.60 -12.14
C LEU A 229 0.45 -0.65 -11.40
N ALA A 230 0.55 -1.79 -12.06
CA ALA A 230 0.17 -3.09 -11.50
C ALA A 230 1.23 -4.15 -11.86
N PRO A 231 2.45 -4.06 -11.27
CA PRO A 231 3.52 -4.99 -11.54
C PRO A 231 3.12 -6.43 -11.16
N ASN A 232 3.69 -7.41 -11.88
CA ASN A 232 3.50 -8.84 -11.60
C ASN A 232 4.42 -9.32 -10.46
N ILE A 233 4.50 -8.55 -9.39
CA ILE A 233 5.27 -8.87 -8.19
C ILE A 233 4.25 -9.31 -7.13
N PRO A 234 4.33 -10.55 -6.61
CA PRO A 234 3.39 -11.02 -5.61
C PRO A 234 3.75 -10.49 -4.21
N ILE A 235 2.72 -10.12 -3.46
CA ILE A 235 2.76 -9.95 -2.00
C ILE A 235 1.80 -10.98 -1.43
N SER A 236 2.25 -11.72 -0.43
CA SER A 236 1.44 -12.74 0.21
C SER A 236 0.79 -12.21 1.48
N THR A 237 -0.42 -12.66 1.76
CA THR A 237 -1.15 -12.41 3.02
C THR A 237 -1.88 -13.67 3.45
N SER A 238 -2.22 -13.76 4.74
CA SER A 238 -2.90 -14.93 5.31
C SER A 238 -4.30 -15.11 4.72
N GLY A 239 -4.62 -16.34 4.36
CA GLY A 239 -5.97 -16.79 3.99
C GLY A 239 -6.78 -17.36 5.16
N GLU A 240 -6.27 -17.31 6.40
CA GLU A 240 -6.92 -17.90 7.58
C GLU A 240 -8.39 -17.47 7.76
N ARG A 241 -8.68 -16.22 7.46
CA ARG A 241 -10.05 -15.72 7.53
C ARG A 241 -11.00 -16.49 6.61
N TRP A 242 -10.54 -16.87 5.41
CA TRP A 242 -11.31 -17.62 4.44
C TRP A 242 -11.58 -19.05 4.91
N GLU A 243 -10.63 -19.63 5.62
CA GLU A 243 -10.75 -20.97 6.18
C GLU A 243 -11.64 -20.98 7.41
N ARG A 244 -11.49 -20.01 8.31
CA ARG A 244 -12.27 -19.89 9.53
C ARG A 244 -13.75 -19.57 9.28
N ASP A 245 -14.02 -18.58 8.43
CA ASP A 245 -15.38 -18.05 8.21
C ASP A 245 -16.14 -18.82 7.08
N GLY A 246 -15.45 -19.76 6.42
CA GLY A 246 -15.94 -20.51 5.27
C GLY A 246 -15.73 -19.78 3.95
N PHE A 247 -15.11 -20.47 3.00
CA PHE A 247 -14.68 -19.89 1.72
C PHE A 247 -15.83 -19.22 0.95
N TRP A 248 -16.88 -19.94 0.62
CA TRP A 248 -18.00 -19.42 -0.18
C TRP A 248 -18.77 -18.31 0.53
N ARG A 249 -18.92 -18.43 1.84
CA ARG A 249 -19.58 -17.40 2.66
C ARG A 249 -18.79 -16.10 2.61
N THR A 250 -17.47 -16.18 2.74
CA THR A 250 -16.57 -15.00 2.67
C THR A 250 -16.63 -14.35 1.30
N VAL A 251 -16.59 -15.14 0.22
CA VAL A 251 -16.76 -14.63 -1.16
C VAL A 251 -18.07 -13.87 -1.30
N ALA A 252 -19.19 -14.52 -0.95
CA ALA A 252 -20.52 -13.92 -1.07
C ALA A 252 -20.66 -12.62 -0.26
N HIS A 253 -20.17 -12.61 0.98
CA HIS A 253 -20.19 -11.43 1.82
C HIS A 253 -19.36 -10.29 1.23
N MET A 254 -18.14 -10.56 0.74
CA MET A 254 -17.31 -9.53 0.13
C MET A 254 -17.95 -8.90 -1.11
N TRP A 255 -18.63 -9.71 -1.94
CA TRP A 255 -19.38 -9.21 -3.08
C TRP A 255 -20.59 -8.38 -2.67
N LEU A 256 -21.36 -8.84 -1.69
CA LEU A 256 -22.55 -8.15 -1.19
C LEU A 256 -22.20 -6.78 -0.60
N TRP A 257 -21.16 -6.70 0.27
CA TRP A 257 -20.73 -5.45 0.88
C TRP A 257 -20.23 -4.45 -0.15
N ARG A 258 -19.45 -4.90 -1.14
CA ARG A 258 -19.01 -4.04 -2.25
C ARG A 258 -20.17 -3.56 -3.11
N LEU A 259 -21.10 -4.45 -3.46
CA LEU A 259 -22.29 -4.07 -4.23
C LEU A 259 -23.11 -3.00 -3.49
N ARG A 260 -23.37 -3.19 -2.20
CA ARG A 260 -24.08 -2.21 -1.37
C ARG A 260 -23.37 -0.87 -1.34
N TYR A 261 -22.04 -0.87 -1.19
CA TYR A 261 -21.23 0.35 -1.26
C TYR A 261 -21.35 1.05 -2.62
N PHE A 262 -21.29 0.31 -3.72
CA PHE A 262 -21.48 0.88 -5.06
C PHE A 262 -22.90 1.39 -5.31
N LEU A 263 -23.90 0.82 -4.65
CA LEU A 263 -25.30 1.29 -4.69
C LEU A 263 -25.59 2.46 -3.73
N GLY A 264 -24.57 2.96 -3.03
CA GLY A 264 -24.67 4.19 -2.23
C GLY A 264 -24.82 3.97 -0.72
N ALA A 265 -24.67 2.74 -0.19
CA ALA A 265 -24.63 2.54 1.25
C ALA A 265 -23.40 3.27 1.85
N SER A 266 -23.59 3.96 2.99
CA SER A 266 -22.49 4.68 3.63
C SER A 266 -21.45 3.73 4.23
N ALA A 267 -20.17 4.15 4.22
CA ALA A 267 -19.08 3.37 4.81
C ALA A 267 -19.29 3.11 6.31
N ASP A 268 -19.86 4.08 7.05
CA ASP A 268 -20.12 3.96 8.48
C ASP A 268 -21.25 2.95 8.74
N GLN A 269 -22.35 3.01 8.00
CA GLN A 269 -23.41 2.01 8.09
C GLN A 269 -22.89 0.60 7.82
N LEU A 270 -22.10 0.43 6.77
CA LEU A 270 -21.50 -0.85 6.42
C LEU A 270 -20.53 -1.33 7.51
N TYR A 271 -19.78 -0.42 8.12
CA TYR A 271 -18.87 -0.73 9.22
C TYR A 271 -19.63 -1.22 10.46
N ASP A 272 -20.67 -0.50 10.87
CA ASP A 272 -21.46 -0.86 12.05
C ASP A 272 -22.18 -2.21 11.88
N GLU A 273 -22.70 -2.49 10.68
CA GLU A 273 -23.28 -3.80 10.36
C GLU A 273 -22.20 -4.91 10.28
N TYR A 274 -20.98 -4.59 9.83
CA TYR A 274 -19.90 -5.56 9.68
C TYR A 274 -19.26 -5.92 11.03
N TYR A 275 -18.99 -4.93 11.88
CA TYR A 275 -18.31 -5.08 13.16
C TYR A 275 -19.26 -5.03 14.36
N GLY A 276 -20.42 -4.39 14.27
CA GLY A 276 -21.40 -4.25 15.35
C GLY A 276 -22.21 -5.49 15.64
N ASN A 277 -21.97 -6.63 14.96
CA ASN A 277 -22.63 -7.90 15.27
C ASN A 277 -21.82 -8.66 16.33
N PRO A 278 -22.31 -8.73 17.61
CA PRO A 278 -21.57 -9.33 18.74
C PRO A 278 -21.23 -10.82 18.56
N SER A 279 -21.85 -11.50 17.61
CA SER A 279 -21.50 -12.88 17.26
C SER A 279 -20.19 -13.00 16.46
N ARG A 280 -19.60 -11.90 15.98
CA ARG A 280 -18.30 -11.87 15.27
C ARG A 280 -17.11 -11.49 16.15
N GLU A 281 -17.34 -10.89 17.31
CA GLU A 281 -16.27 -10.57 18.28
C GLU A 281 -15.84 -11.77 19.14
N ARG A 282 -16.61 -12.87 19.11
CA ARG A 282 -16.36 -14.08 19.93
C ARG A 282 -15.75 -15.25 19.15
N LEU A 283 -15.20 -15.01 17.97
CA LEU A 283 -14.49 -16.02 17.18
C LEU A 283 -13.07 -15.45 16.87
#